data_fe02838b220057a985c3db2f2cd0dcd2
#
_entry.id   fe02838b220057a985c3db2f2cd0dcd2
#
_cell.length_a   1.000
_cell.length_b   1.000
_cell.length_c   1.000
_cell.angle_alpha   90.00
_cell.angle_beta   90.00
_cell.angle_gamma   90.00
#
_symmetry.space_group_name_H-M   'P 1'
#
loop_
_entity.id
_entity.type
_entity.pdbx_description
1 polymer ?
#
loop_
_entity_poly.entity_id
_entity_poly.type
_entity_poly.pdbx_seq_one_letter_code
_entity_poly.pdbx_strand_id
1 'polypeptide(L)'
;TGSSGSPPSRTPPACGTRSARRSRTGCPTAFLDPVDDPLGDLVGRYARTHGPFTAAEAGAALGLGGAVVLSVLQRLATERRVSTGAFRPEGTPGATGLDAEWCDAEVLRRIRMRSLAALRAEVEPVDQAAYARFLADWQHLRPRAGRDGAWRP
;
A
#
# COMPACT_ATOMS: atom_id res chain seq x y z
N THR A 1 65.28 6.90 -24.62
CA THR A 1 64.09 7.27 -25.41
C THR A 1 62.98 6.26 -25.08
N GLY A 2 62.18 6.55 -24.06
CA GLY A 2 61.06 5.73 -23.64
C GLY A 2 59.79 6.55 -23.78
N SER A 3 58.96 6.16 -24.73
CA SER A 3 57.62 6.75 -24.97
C SER A 3 56.61 6.07 -24.03
N SER A 4 56.16 6.79 -23.04
CA SER A 4 55.05 6.40 -22.18
C SER A 4 53.70 6.80 -22.80
N GLY A 5 53.05 5.85 -23.48
CA GLY A 5 51.72 6.00 -23.99
C GLY A 5 50.69 5.75 -22.86
N SER A 6 50.01 6.79 -22.45
CA SER A 6 48.84 6.66 -21.56
C SER A 6 47.68 5.93 -22.27
N PRO A 7 46.97 4.99 -21.61
CA PRO A 7 45.82 4.37 -22.22
C PRO A 7 44.63 5.33 -22.29
N PRO A 8 43.77 5.25 -23.33
CA PRO A 8 42.61 6.08 -23.47
C PRO A 8 41.60 5.73 -22.38
N SER A 9 41.11 6.77 -21.71
CA SER A 9 39.99 6.72 -20.75
C SER A 9 38.72 6.17 -21.45
N ARG A 10 38.33 4.96 -21.12
CA ARG A 10 37.03 4.40 -21.51
C ARG A 10 35.95 5.10 -20.72
N THR A 11 35.26 6.00 -21.36
CA THR A 11 33.97 6.52 -20.90
C THR A 11 33.00 5.33 -20.87
N PRO A 12 32.32 5.02 -19.72
CA PRO A 12 31.31 3.99 -19.71
C PRO A 12 30.12 4.47 -20.58
N PRO A 13 29.53 3.59 -21.39
CA PRO A 13 28.34 3.96 -22.16
C PRO A 13 27.22 4.32 -21.19
N ALA A 14 26.53 5.43 -21.49
CA ALA A 14 25.34 5.84 -20.80
C ALA A 14 24.40 4.64 -20.64
N CYS A 15 23.99 4.40 -19.40
CA CYS A 15 23.06 3.34 -19.03
C CYS A 15 21.72 3.66 -19.70
N GLY A 16 21.55 3.16 -20.92
CA GLY A 16 20.25 3.13 -21.59
C GLY A 16 19.33 2.25 -20.78
N THR A 17 18.25 2.82 -20.34
CA THR A 17 17.10 2.19 -19.67
C THR A 17 16.49 1.11 -20.57
N ARG A 18 17.16 0.00 -20.68
CA ARG A 18 16.60 -1.20 -21.24
C ARG A 18 16.79 -2.29 -20.18
N SER A 19 15.79 -2.43 -19.31
CA SER A 19 15.65 -3.59 -18.45
C SER A 19 15.44 -4.82 -19.35
N ALA A 20 16.51 -5.27 -19.98
CA ALA A 20 16.52 -6.54 -20.67
C ALA A 20 16.50 -7.63 -19.59
N ARG A 21 15.31 -7.97 -19.11
CA ARG A 21 15.12 -9.26 -18.45
C ARG A 21 15.62 -10.31 -19.42
N ARG A 22 16.66 -11.04 -19.02
CA ARG A 22 17.14 -12.22 -19.73
C ARG A 22 15.95 -13.13 -20.00
N SER A 23 15.59 -13.26 -21.26
CA SER A 23 14.55 -14.21 -21.70
C SER A 23 14.99 -15.60 -21.23
N ARG A 24 14.20 -16.21 -20.35
CA ARG A 24 14.42 -17.61 -19.99
C ARG A 24 14.22 -18.44 -21.23
N THR A 25 15.21 -19.22 -21.62
CA THR A 25 15.15 -20.20 -22.69
C THR A 25 13.89 -21.08 -22.48
N GLY A 26 12.95 -21.05 -23.42
CA GLY A 26 11.70 -21.82 -23.32
C GLY A 26 10.42 -20.99 -23.02
N CYS A 27 10.50 -19.65 -23.00
CA CYS A 27 9.30 -18.83 -22.90
C CYS A 27 8.53 -18.84 -24.24
N PRO A 28 7.22 -19.16 -24.26
CA PRO A 28 6.42 -19.06 -25.47
C PRO A 28 6.48 -17.65 -26.06
N THR A 29 6.52 -17.53 -27.39
CA THR A 29 6.66 -16.26 -28.11
C THR A 29 5.55 -15.25 -27.75
N ALA A 30 4.35 -15.73 -27.42
CA ALA A 30 3.24 -14.91 -26.95
C ALA A 30 3.54 -14.04 -25.70
N PHE A 31 4.56 -14.41 -24.91
CA PHE A 31 5.01 -13.61 -23.77
C PHE A 31 6.15 -12.63 -24.10
N LEU A 32 6.59 -12.61 -25.36
CA LEU A 32 7.65 -11.74 -25.86
C LEU A 32 7.11 -10.57 -26.67
N ASP A 33 5.79 -10.51 -26.87
CA ASP A 33 5.15 -9.40 -27.56
C ASP A 33 5.45 -8.08 -26.84
N PRO A 34 5.79 -7.02 -27.61
CA PRO A 34 6.09 -5.73 -27.02
C PRO A 34 4.84 -5.18 -26.31
N VAL A 35 4.99 -4.83 -25.05
CA VAL A 35 3.96 -4.16 -24.26
C VAL A 35 4.20 -2.65 -24.35
N ASP A 36 3.19 -1.88 -24.65
CA ASP A 36 3.29 -0.43 -24.84
C ASP A 36 3.81 0.28 -23.57
N ASP A 37 3.41 -0.17 -22.40
CA ASP A 37 3.81 0.38 -21.11
C ASP A 37 4.12 -0.71 -20.06
N PRO A 38 5.29 -1.35 -20.16
CA PRO A 38 5.63 -2.47 -19.28
C PRO A 38 5.82 -2.03 -17.81
N LEU A 39 6.26 -0.80 -17.57
CA LEU A 39 6.42 -0.27 -16.20
C LEU A 39 5.07 0.07 -15.58
N GLY A 40 4.17 0.69 -16.33
CA GLY A 40 2.81 0.95 -15.86
C GLY A 40 2.04 -0.32 -15.56
N ASP A 41 2.18 -1.35 -16.40
CA ASP A 41 1.57 -2.66 -16.15
C ASP A 41 2.13 -3.34 -14.90
N LEU A 42 3.46 -3.28 -14.70
CA LEU A 42 4.10 -3.90 -13.56
C LEU A 42 3.68 -3.21 -12.25
N VAL A 43 3.77 -1.89 -12.19
CA VAL A 43 3.36 -1.08 -11.02
C VAL A 43 1.85 -1.18 -10.79
N GLY A 44 1.04 -1.14 -11.84
CA GLY A 44 -0.41 -1.31 -11.75
C GLY A 44 -0.82 -2.69 -11.24
N ARG A 45 -0.10 -3.75 -11.60
CA ARG A 45 -0.31 -5.09 -11.07
C ARG A 45 0.07 -5.19 -9.60
N TYR A 46 1.18 -4.57 -9.21
CA TYR A 46 1.57 -4.45 -7.81
C TYR A 46 0.48 -3.73 -7.00
N ALA A 47 0.01 -2.58 -7.45
CA ALA A 47 -1.02 -1.79 -6.79
C ALA A 47 -2.34 -2.54 -6.57
N ARG A 48 -2.77 -3.38 -7.53
CA ARG A 48 -3.99 -4.19 -7.41
C ARG A 48 -3.91 -5.34 -6.42
N THR A 49 -2.70 -5.77 -6.07
CA THR A 49 -2.48 -6.93 -5.18
C THR A 49 -2.01 -6.54 -3.78
N HIS A 50 -1.72 -5.25 -3.57
CA HIS A 50 -1.26 -4.74 -2.28
C HIS A 50 -2.26 -3.71 -1.72
N GLY A 51 -2.26 -3.54 -0.39
CA GLY A 51 -2.95 -2.45 0.28
C GLY A 51 -2.26 -1.10 0.04
N PRO A 52 -2.54 -0.08 0.81
CA PRO A 52 -1.84 1.18 0.71
C PRO A 52 -0.31 1.00 0.88
N PHE A 53 0.45 1.59 -0.01
CA PHE A 53 1.91 1.44 -0.08
C PHE A 53 2.57 2.77 -0.47
N THR A 54 3.87 2.89 -0.24
CA THR A 54 4.68 4.03 -0.68
C THR A 54 5.45 3.71 -1.97
N ALA A 55 5.89 4.75 -2.67
CA ALA A 55 6.71 4.56 -3.87
C ALA A 55 8.05 3.86 -3.54
N ALA A 56 8.59 4.10 -2.35
CA ALA A 56 9.80 3.42 -1.88
C ALA A 56 9.57 1.92 -1.68
N GLU A 57 8.46 1.53 -1.02
CA GLU A 57 8.10 0.12 -0.80
C GLU A 57 7.91 -0.63 -2.11
N ALA A 58 7.16 -0.05 -3.05
CA ALA A 58 6.95 -0.64 -4.36
C ALA A 58 8.26 -0.75 -5.16
N GLY A 59 9.12 0.27 -5.06
CA GLY A 59 10.44 0.27 -5.69
C GLY A 59 11.31 -0.87 -5.17
N ALA A 60 11.37 -1.04 -3.85
CA ALA A 60 12.12 -2.13 -3.21
C ALA A 60 11.58 -3.51 -3.62
N ALA A 61 10.26 -3.70 -3.62
CA ALA A 61 9.63 -4.96 -3.98
C ALA A 61 9.83 -5.34 -5.46
N LEU A 62 9.84 -4.36 -6.36
CA LEU A 62 9.98 -4.58 -7.81
C LEU A 62 11.44 -4.51 -8.29
N GLY A 63 12.39 -4.16 -7.42
CA GLY A 63 13.78 -3.92 -7.81
C GLY A 63 13.95 -2.69 -8.71
N LEU A 64 13.11 -1.66 -8.52
CA LEU A 64 13.10 -0.42 -9.27
C LEU A 64 13.49 0.78 -8.38
N GLY A 65 14.04 1.81 -8.99
CA GLY A 65 14.28 3.07 -8.27
C GLY A 65 12.94 3.73 -7.86
N GLY A 66 12.83 4.18 -6.61
CA GLY A 66 11.62 4.80 -6.09
C GLY A 66 11.14 6.00 -6.93
N ALA A 67 12.06 6.80 -7.47
CA ALA A 67 11.72 7.93 -8.34
C ALA A 67 11.05 7.48 -9.66
N VAL A 68 11.48 6.33 -10.21
CA VAL A 68 10.86 5.75 -11.41
C VAL A 68 9.44 5.28 -11.09
N VAL A 69 9.26 4.59 -9.97
CA VAL A 69 7.94 4.15 -9.51
C VAL A 69 7.03 5.35 -9.25
N LEU A 70 7.55 6.40 -8.60
CA LEU A 70 6.80 7.62 -8.32
C LEU A 70 6.27 8.27 -9.60
N SER A 71 7.11 8.39 -10.64
CA SER A 71 6.68 8.97 -11.93
C SER A 71 5.57 8.15 -12.59
N VAL A 72 5.66 6.82 -12.50
CA VAL A 72 4.60 5.92 -13.00
C VAL A 72 3.31 6.08 -12.19
N LEU A 73 3.40 6.13 -10.86
CA LEU A 73 2.24 6.33 -9.98
C LEU A 73 1.54 7.66 -10.23
N GLN A 74 2.30 8.74 -10.45
CA GLN A 74 1.74 10.05 -10.81
C GLN A 74 0.95 9.99 -12.12
N ARG A 75 1.45 9.29 -13.12
CA ARG A 75 0.73 9.06 -14.37
C ARG A 75 -0.52 8.23 -14.16
N LEU A 76 -0.43 7.10 -13.44
CA LEU A 76 -1.60 6.27 -13.10
C LEU A 76 -2.64 7.04 -12.28
N ALA A 77 -2.23 8.04 -11.51
CA ALA A 77 -3.14 8.91 -10.78
C ALA A 77 -3.90 9.88 -11.72
N THR A 78 -3.25 10.40 -12.75
CA THR A 78 -3.96 11.20 -13.77
C THR A 78 -5.00 10.37 -14.52
N GLU A 79 -4.73 9.08 -14.71
CA GLU A 79 -5.66 8.09 -15.26
C GLU A 79 -6.73 7.62 -14.25
N ARG A 80 -6.70 8.11 -13.01
CA ARG A 80 -7.59 7.73 -11.90
C ARG A 80 -7.55 6.25 -11.53
N ARG A 81 -6.48 5.56 -11.86
CA ARG A 81 -6.27 4.14 -11.51
C ARG A 81 -5.74 3.97 -10.09
N VAL A 82 -4.96 4.92 -9.61
CA VAL A 82 -4.49 4.97 -8.22
C VAL A 82 -4.84 6.33 -7.59
N SER A 83 -4.94 6.33 -6.27
CA SER A 83 -5.18 7.54 -5.47
C SER A 83 -4.08 7.70 -4.45
N THR A 84 -3.75 8.94 -4.11
CA THR A 84 -2.85 9.28 -3.01
C THR A 84 -3.64 9.82 -1.82
N GLY A 85 -3.14 9.57 -0.60
CA GLY A 85 -3.76 10.03 0.64
C GLY A 85 -3.08 9.42 1.85
N ALA A 86 -3.54 9.75 3.05
CA ALA A 86 -3.17 9.07 4.28
C ALA A 86 -4.17 7.92 4.51
N PHE A 87 -3.80 6.71 4.18
CA PHE A 87 -4.67 5.54 4.25
C PHE A 87 -4.36 4.65 5.44
N ARG A 88 -3.13 4.66 5.92
CA ARG A 88 -2.68 3.87 7.07
C ARG A 88 -2.89 4.66 8.36
N PRO A 89 -3.20 4.00 9.49
CA PRO A 89 -3.32 4.68 10.79
C PRO A 89 -2.03 5.41 11.20
N GLU A 90 -0.89 4.87 10.80
CA GLU A 90 0.45 5.42 11.05
C GLU A 90 0.93 6.34 9.91
N GLY A 91 0.10 6.50 8.88
CA GLY A 91 0.44 7.34 7.73
C GLY A 91 0.56 8.80 8.12
N THR A 92 1.56 9.48 7.56
CA THR A 92 1.75 10.92 7.78
C THR A 92 0.81 11.70 6.88
N PRO A 93 -0.16 12.45 7.43
CA PRO A 93 -1.02 13.31 6.63
C PRO A 93 -0.20 14.34 5.85
N GLY A 94 -0.43 14.43 4.54
CA GLY A 94 0.28 15.37 3.68
C GLY A 94 1.67 14.92 3.26
N ALA A 95 2.09 13.67 3.53
CA ALA A 95 3.32 13.12 3.00
C ALA A 95 3.36 13.26 1.47
N THR A 96 4.50 13.64 0.93
CA THR A 96 4.72 13.87 -0.49
C THR A 96 5.93 13.11 -1.01
N GLY A 97 6.06 13.02 -2.31
CA GLY A 97 7.21 12.35 -2.91
C GLY A 97 7.21 10.84 -2.67
N LEU A 98 8.35 10.31 -2.24
CA LEU A 98 8.54 8.87 -2.04
C LEU A 98 7.77 8.31 -0.85
N ASP A 99 7.44 9.15 0.14
CA ASP A 99 6.74 8.77 1.37
C ASP A 99 5.22 8.93 1.26
N ALA A 100 4.73 9.51 0.15
CA ALA A 100 3.30 9.56 -0.12
C ALA A 100 2.72 8.15 -0.21
N GLU A 101 1.56 7.95 0.41
CA GLU A 101 0.86 6.69 0.31
C GLU A 101 -0.02 6.65 -0.94
N TRP A 102 0.00 5.51 -1.59
CA TRP A 102 -0.72 5.23 -2.82
C TRP A 102 -1.59 3.99 -2.64
N CYS A 103 -2.76 4.00 -3.24
CA CYS A 103 -3.65 2.86 -3.25
C CYS A 103 -4.37 2.76 -4.59
N ASP A 104 -4.51 1.55 -5.13
CA ASP A 104 -5.35 1.29 -6.29
C ASP A 104 -6.81 1.65 -5.97
N ALA A 105 -7.49 2.28 -6.92
CA ALA A 105 -8.85 2.79 -6.72
C ALA A 105 -9.85 1.68 -6.36
N GLU A 106 -9.73 0.50 -6.97
CA GLU A 106 -10.61 -0.64 -6.70
C GLU A 106 -10.28 -1.27 -5.33
N VAL A 107 -9.00 -1.39 -4.98
CA VAL A 107 -8.57 -1.86 -3.65
C VAL A 107 -9.10 -0.90 -2.58
N LEU A 108 -8.96 0.41 -2.78
CA LEU A 108 -9.47 1.42 -1.86
C LEU A 108 -10.99 1.32 -1.69
N ARG A 109 -11.73 1.13 -2.79
CA ARG A 109 -13.17 0.91 -2.75
C ARG A 109 -13.53 -0.31 -1.89
N ARG A 110 -12.81 -1.42 -2.08
CA ARG A 110 -13.01 -2.65 -1.29
C ARG A 110 -12.70 -2.46 0.19
N ILE A 111 -11.62 -1.74 0.51
CA ILE A 111 -11.28 -1.41 1.91
C ILE A 111 -12.41 -0.62 2.55
N ARG A 112 -12.90 0.44 1.89
CA ARG A 112 -14.01 1.27 2.38
C ARG A 112 -15.30 0.47 2.59
N MET A 113 -15.64 -0.41 1.65
CA MET A 113 -16.82 -1.27 1.77
C MET A 113 -16.71 -2.22 2.97
N ARG A 114 -15.55 -2.83 3.19
CA ARG A 114 -15.32 -3.70 4.36
C ARG A 114 -15.36 -2.94 5.67
N SER A 115 -14.75 -1.75 5.74
CA SER A 115 -14.80 -0.90 6.93
C SER A 115 -16.22 -0.49 7.27
N LEU A 116 -17.01 -0.08 6.26
CA LEU A 116 -18.41 0.25 6.47
C LEU A 116 -19.25 -0.97 6.92
N ALA A 117 -18.97 -2.14 6.36
CA ALA A 117 -19.66 -3.37 6.78
C ALA A 117 -19.33 -3.73 8.24
N ALA A 118 -18.05 -3.60 8.64
CA ALA A 118 -17.63 -3.81 10.03
C ALA A 118 -18.32 -2.83 10.98
N LEU A 119 -18.32 -1.53 10.66
CA LEU A 119 -18.98 -0.51 11.47
C LEU A 119 -20.50 -0.73 11.57
N ARG A 120 -21.13 -1.22 10.50
CA ARG A 120 -22.57 -1.56 10.54
C ARG A 120 -22.84 -2.76 11.42
N ALA A 121 -21.96 -3.76 11.43
CA ALA A 121 -22.09 -4.91 12.30
C ALA A 121 -21.97 -4.54 13.80
N GLU A 122 -21.17 -3.53 14.13
CA GLU A 122 -21.04 -3.03 15.50
C GLU A 122 -22.32 -2.36 16.03
N VAL A 123 -23.18 -1.83 15.14
CA VAL A 123 -24.44 -1.17 15.50
C VAL A 123 -25.67 -2.03 15.20
N GLU A 124 -25.49 -3.33 14.92
CA GLU A 124 -26.62 -4.26 14.77
C GLU A 124 -27.43 -4.38 16.04
N PRO A 125 -28.77 -4.45 15.92
CA PRO A 125 -29.63 -4.64 17.07
C PRO A 125 -29.27 -5.93 17.83
N VAL A 126 -29.07 -5.81 19.13
CA VAL A 126 -28.83 -6.97 20.00
C VAL A 126 -30.16 -7.55 20.47
N ASP A 127 -30.15 -8.81 20.93
CA ASP A 127 -31.34 -9.41 21.51
C ASP A 127 -31.78 -8.68 22.80
N GLN A 128 -33.03 -8.85 23.15
CA GLN A 128 -33.63 -8.19 24.32
C GLN A 128 -32.92 -8.57 25.63
N ALA A 129 -32.40 -9.78 25.74
CA ALA A 129 -31.67 -10.23 26.94
C ALA A 129 -30.29 -9.58 27.06
N ALA A 130 -29.58 -9.41 25.95
CA ALA A 130 -28.33 -8.67 25.91
C ALA A 130 -28.55 -7.18 26.25
N TYR A 131 -29.61 -6.59 25.71
CA TYR A 131 -29.97 -5.17 26.00
C TYR A 131 -30.34 -5.00 27.49
N ALA A 132 -31.11 -5.92 28.08
CA ALA A 132 -31.46 -5.87 29.51
C ALA A 132 -30.21 -5.97 30.39
N ARG A 133 -29.28 -6.83 30.05
CA ARG A 133 -27.97 -6.92 30.77
C ARG A 133 -27.19 -5.65 30.70
N PHE A 134 -27.10 -5.08 29.50
CA PHE A 134 -26.42 -3.80 29.27
C PHE A 134 -27.05 -2.67 30.10
N LEU A 135 -28.38 -2.55 30.10
CA LEU A 135 -29.07 -1.52 30.88
C LEU A 135 -28.79 -1.61 32.37
N ALA A 136 -28.80 -2.83 32.91
CA ALA A 136 -28.50 -3.06 34.32
C ALA A 136 -27.06 -2.63 34.68
N ASP A 137 -26.10 -2.89 33.82
CA ASP A 137 -24.71 -2.47 34.02
C ASP A 137 -24.54 -0.96 33.81
N TRP A 138 -25.18 -0.40 32.76
CA TRP A 138 -25.13 1.03 32.43
C TRP A 138 -25.71 1.90 33.54
N GLN A 139 -26.81 1.46 34.14
CA GLN A 139 -27.47 2.18 35.26
C GLN A 139 -26.90 1.82 36.63
N HIS A 140 -25.81 1.06 36.69
CA HIS A 140 -25.15 0.62 37.95
C HIS A 140 -26.10 -0.13 38.90
N LEU A 141 -27.09 -0.83 38.38
CA LEU A 141 -28.04 -1.60 39.16
C LEU A 141 -27.45 -2.92 39.63
N ARG A 142 -26.37 -3.39 39.05
CA ARG A 142 -25.66 -4.58 39.50
C ARG A 142 -24.71 -4.20 40.63
N PRO A 143 -24.76 -4.90 41.78
CA PRO A 143 -23.76 -4.76 42.83
C PRO A 143 -22.38 -5.09 42.18
N ARG A 144 -21.42 -4.17 42.27
CA ARG A 144 -20.04 -4.51 41.91
C ARG A 144 -19.56 -5.61 42.81
N ALA A 145 -19.38 -6.82 42.29
CA ALA A 145 -18.70 -7.90 42.99
C ALA A 145 -17.27 -7.43 43.32
N GLY A 146 -16.98 -7.22 44.60
CA GLY A 146 -15.62 -7.00 45.07
C GLY A 146 -15.18 -5.56 45.23
N ARG A 147 -15.83 -4.81 46.08
CA ARG A 147 -15.14 -3.91 47.02
C ARG A 147 -15.86 -4.02 48.34
N ASP A 148 -15.20 -4.66 49.27
CA ASP A 148 -15.58 -4.65 50.68
C ASP A 148 -15.50 -3.20 51.20
N GLY A 149 -16.50 -2.43 50.84
CA GLY A 149 -16.80 -1.13 51.39
C GLY A 149 -17.72 -1.36 52.58
N ALA A 150 -17.16 -1.73 53.71
CA ALA A 150 -17.84 -1.67 54.99
C ALA A 150 -18.44 -0.28 55.18
N TRP A 151 -19.77 -0.19 54.98
CA TRP A 151 -20.54 0.87 55.56
C TRP A 151 -20.48 0.71 57.08
N ARG A 152 -19.68 1.52 57.72
CA ARG A 152 -19.77 1.73 59.16
C ARG A 152 -20.74 2.87 59.40
N PRO A 153 -21.72 2.70 60.31
CA PRO A 153 -22.63 3.76 60.72
C PRO A 153 -21.92 4.87 61.47
#